data_ffb81bde0a21964f47949755c5076081
#
_entry.id   ffb81bde0a21964f47949755c5076081
#
_cell.length_a   1.000
_cell.length_b   1.000
_cell.length_c   1.000
_cell.angle_alpha   90.00
_cell.angle_beta   90.00
_cell.angle_gamma   90.00
#
_symmetry.space_group_name_H-M   'P 1'
#
loop_
_entity.id
_entity.type
_entity.pdbx_description
1 polymer ?
#
loop_
_entity_poly.entity_id
_entity_poly.type
_entity_poly.pdbx_seq_one_letter_code
_entity_poly.pdbx_strand_id
1 'polypeptide(L)'
;MTETRTPPVPAPRTAPATRPAPGAPTAPPPPVREVWFATWPVVALFILSNAAMPLYGVWQHQLGFGSGTLTLVYAAYVVGLLGALLVAGVASDRLGRKPVLVPALLLGIVACLVYATAPSVAALAAARLLTGIATGAAVSAGMAAVTDLAAGRALGPLLASTGMVLGAGIGPVLAGVLSETAPAPTVTVFGVEAVLLATALAVVARMPLPRSRPGRDARAAAPATAGSSGSWVRLPAVPRANRRHLALGLAGFAPGISATAFVLSLGPSLLTGLLGTANRALAGGMALAMFLSATGVQFALRRPAVRTVLLVSGAATVSATLALVTAIHTGALAPLLASVVLAGAGQGAGQLGGLTLLSREVPAHRRAEANAALNAGGYLLAGALPVADGYLSDALGLPTAATLFGLAVAALAAAGAALVALRGKDAR
;
A
#
# COMPACT_ATOMS: atom_id res chain seq x y z
N MET A 1 78.20 31.67 1.60
CA MET A 1 76.96 30.89 1.85
C MET A 1 75.83 31.87 2.15
N THR A 2 75.09 32.24 1.12
CA THR A 2 74.00 33.21 1.17
C THR A 2 72.64 32.42 1.13
N GLU A 3 71.97 32.40 2.31
CA GLU A 3 70.63 31.81 2.42
C GLU A 3 69.63 32.74 1.79
N THR A 4 69.02 32.25 0.72
CA THR A 4 67.83 32.87 0.09
C THR A 4 66.58 32.50 0.87
N ARG A 5 66.06 33.45 1.67
CA ARG A 5 64.73 33.37 2.30
C ARG A 5 63.64 33.52 1.27
N THR A 6 62.85 32.47 1.07
CA THR A 6 61.60 32.50 0.33
C THR A 6 60.53 33.27 1.10
N PRO A 7 59.76 34.18 0.48
CA PRO A 7 58.70 34.91 1.16
C PRO A 7 57.49 33.97 1.48
N PRO A 8 56.76 34.24 2.57
CA PRO A 8 55.62 33.42 2.99
C PRO A 8 54.45 33.59 1.99
N VAL A 9 53.85 32.45 1.63
CA VAL A 9 52.60 32.36 0.80
C VAL A 9 51.47 33.01 1.59
N PRO A 10 50.73 33.99 1.01
CA PRO A 10 49.61 34.61 1.71
C PRO A 10 48.48 33.58 1.90
N ALA A 11 47.91 33.49 3.11
CA ALA A 11 46.80 32.66 3.46
C ALA A 11 45.56 32.99 2.59
N PRO A 12 44.76 31.96 2.16
CA PRO A 12 43.56 32.20 1.36
C PRO A 12 42.59 33.08 2.15
N ARG A 13 42.24 34.23 1.57
CA ARG A 13 41.21 35.12 2.11
C ARG A 13 39.88 34.34 2.08
N THR A 14 39.36 34.00 3.25
CA THR A 14 37.98 33.55 3.42
C THR A 14 37.06 34.63 2.91
N ALA A 15 36.37 34.35 1.82
CA ALA A 15 35.31 35.22 1.29
C ALA A 15 34.25 35.41 2.39
N PRO A 16 33.76 36.64 2.64
CA PRO A 16 32.72 36.85 3.66
C PRO A 16 31.49 36.04 3.26
N ALA A 17 30.98 35.22 4.19
CA ALA A 17 29.73 34.50 4.01
C ALA A 17 28.65 35.52 3.62
N THR A 18 28.19 35.45 2.38
CA THR A 18 27.05 36.23 1.90
C THR A 18 25.86 35.90 2.79
N ARG A 19 25.46 36.86 3.66
CA ARG A 19 24.17 36.80 4.35
C ARG A 19 23.09 36.50 3.32
N PRO A 20 22.20 35.48 3.54
CA PRO A 20 21.06 35.31 2.68
C PRO A 20 20.25 36.62 2.66
N ALA A 21 19.89 37.08 1.49
CA ALA A 21 19.04 38.25 1.31
C ALA A 21 17.78 38.13 2.15
N PRO A 22 17.28 39.21 2.79
CA PRO A 22 16.05 39.18 3.55
C PRO A 22 14.94 38.61 2.67
N GLY A 23 14.27 37.55 3.13
CA GLY A 23 13.40 36.69 2.36
C GLY A 23 12.35 37.44 1.54
N ALA A 24 12.22 37.03 0.30
CA ALA A 24 10.98 37.24 -0.43
C ALA A 24 9.81 36.77 0.44
N PRO A 25 8.68 37.51 0.49
CA PRO A 25 7.54 37.15 1.31
C PRO A 25 7.11 35.72 0.95
N THR A 26 7.33 34.79 1.88
CA THR A 26 6.83 33.42 1.74
C THR A 26 5.30 33.53 1.72
N ALA A 27 4.69 33.12 0.61
CA ALA A 27 3.23 33.09 0.50
C ALA A 27 2.67 32.38 1.77
N PRO A 28 1.57 32.87 2.35
CA PRO A 28 0.98 32.25 3.51
C PRO A 28 0.67 30.78 3.20
N PRO A 29 0.88 29.87 4.16
CA PRO A 29 0.65 28.45 3.94
C PRO A 29 -0.82 28.23 3.54
N PRO A 30 -1.11 27.37 2.55
CA PRO A 30 -2.46 27.14 2.06
C PRO A 30 -3.40 26.75 3.21
N PRO A 31 -4.67 27.12 3.15
CA PRO A 31 -5.64 26.83 4.22
C PRO A 31 -5.77 25.30 4.38
N VAL A 32 -6.02 24.85 5.60
CA VAL A 32 -6.17 23.41 5.94
C VAL A 32 -7.20 22.72 5.06
N ARG A 33 -8.22 23.44 4.61
CA ARG A 33 -9.24 22.96 3.67
C ARG A 33 -8.65 22.45 2.36
N GLU A 34 -7.64 23.10 1.81
CA GLU A 34 -7.01 22.69 0.56
C GLU A 34 -6.22 21.37 0.73
N VAL A 35 -5.64 21.13 1.90
CA VAL A 35 -4.97 19.86 2.21
C VAL A 35 -6.00 18.71 2.27
N TRP A 36 -7.19 18.97 2.87
CA TRP A 36 -8.28 17.99 2.86
C TRP A 36 -8.77 17.68 1.45
N PHE A 37 -8.96 18.71 0.61
CA PHE A 37 -9.31 18.48 -0.80
C PHE A 37 -8.24 17.69 -1.54
N ALA A 38 -6.95 17.91 -1.24
CA ALA A 38 -5.86 17.14 -1.83
C ALA A 38 -5.87 15.66 -1.43
N THR A 39 -6.43 15.33 -0.28
CA THR A 39 -6.54 13.95 0.21
C THR A 39 -7.65 13.18 -0.53
N TRP A 40 -8.68 13.87 -1.03
CA TRP A 40 -9.85 13.24 -1.65
C TRP A 40 -9.53 12.31 -2.83
N PRO A 41 -8.67 12.67 -3.80
CA PRO A 41 -8.28 11.74 -4.88
C PRO A 41 -7.64 10.44 -4.39
N VAL A 42 -6.87 10.51 -3.31
CA VAL A 42 -6.28 9.32 -2.67
C VAL A 42 -7.38 8.46 -2.06
N VAL A 43 -8.27 9.07 -1.27
CA VAL A 43 -9.41 8.38 -0.66
C VAL A 43 -10.26 7.68 -1.72
N ALA A 44 -10.66 8.40 -2.78
CA ALA A 44 -11.53 7.88 -3.83
C ALA A 44 -10.90 6.67 -4.57
N LEU A 45 -9.61 6.74 -4.92
CA LEU A 45 -8.93 5.62 -5.55
C LEU A 45 -8.75 4.41 -4.60
N PHE A 46 -8.58 4.66 -3.29
CA PHE A 46 -8.53 3.59 -2.30
C PHE A 46 -9.90 2.99 -1.99
N ILE A 47 -11.00 3.74 -2.09
CA ILE A 47 -12.37 3.21 -2.05
C ILE A 47 -12.52 2.18 -3.18
N LEU A 48 -12.23 2.58 -4.43
CA LEU A 48 -12.30 1.67 -5.58
C LEU A 48 -11.40 0.44 -5.42
N SER A 49 -10.20 0.56 -4.82
CA SER A 49 -9.21 -0.51 -4.76
C SER A 49 -9.73 -1.82 -4.15
N ASN A 50 -10.65 -1.72 -3.18
CA ASN A 50 -11.21 -2.86 -2.47
C ASN A 50 -12.73 -3.02 -2.64
N ALA A 51 -13.41 -2.12 -3.37
CA ALA A 51 -14.86 -2.18 -3.62
C ALA A 51 -15.32 -3.47 -4.33
N ALA A 52 -14.44 -4.07 -5.14
CA ALA A 52 -14.75 -5.32 -5.83
C ALA A 52 -14.83 -6.55 -4.90
N MET A 53 -14.22 -6.50 -3.69
CA MET A 53 -14.10 -7.64 -2.79
C MET A 53 -15.45 -8.27 -2.41
N PRO A 54 -16.48 -7.54 -1.95
CA PRO A 54 -17.76 -8.14 -1.59
C PRO A 54 -18.53 -8.70 -2.80
N LEU A 55 -18.19 -8.29 -4.02
CA LEU A 55 -18.86 -8.67 -5.26
C LEU A 55 -18.25 -9.89 -5.95
N TYR A 56 -17.13 -10.42 -5.46
CA TYR A 56 -16.49 -11.58 -6.07
C TYR A 56 -17.41 -12.80 -6.20
N GLY A 57 -18.20 -13.08 -5.17
CA GLY A 57 -19.18 -14.17 -5.23
C GLY A 57 -20.26 -13.98 -6.30
N VAL A 58 -20.64 -12.72 -6.61
CA VAL A 58 -21.58 -12.42 -7.69
C VAL A 58 -21.00 -12.83 -9.05
N TRP A 59 -19.77 -12.41 -9.33
CA TRP A 59 -19.08 -12.74 -10.58
C TRP A 59 -18.72 -14.22 -10.68
N GLN A 60 -18.33 -14.88 -9.58
CA GLN A 60 -18.09 -16.31 -9.57
C GLN A 60 -19.35 -17.08 -9.98
N HIS A 61 -20.50 -16.69 -9.45
CA HIS A 61 -21.77 -17.31 -9.81
C HIS A 61 -22.19 -17.00 -11.27
N GLN A 62 -22.00 -15.74 -11.72
CA GLN A 62 -22.40 -15.32 -13.06
C GLN A 62 -21.50 -15.89 -14.17
N LEU A 63 -20.20 -15.98 -13.94
CA LEU A 63 -19.20 -16.34 -14.94
C LEU A 63 -18.69 -17.79 -14.77
N GLY A 64 -19.07 -18.48 -13.69
CA GLY A 64 -18.80 -19.91 -13.50
C GLY A 64 -17.31 -20.24 -13.27
N PHE A 65 -16.55 -19.38 -12.57
CA PHE A 65 -15.11 -19.62 -12.33
C PHE A 65 -14.80 -19.99 -10.86
N GLY A 66 -13.73 -20.76 -10.67
CA GLY A 66 -13.29 -21.24 -9.36
C GLY A 66 -12.47 -20.24 -8.55
N SER A 67 -12.03 -20.69 -7.38
CA SER A 67 -11.23 -19.91 -6.42
C SER A 67 -9.84 -19.55 -6.94
N GLY A 68 -9.21 -20.45 -7.71
CA GLY A 68 -7.92 -20.19 -8.35
C GLY A 68 -7.99 -19.01 -9.33
N THR A 69 -9.02 -19.00 -10.17
CA THR A 69 -9.27 -17.89 -11.10
C THR A 69 -9.58 -16.59 -10.34
N LEU A 70 -10.34 -16.65 -9.24
CA LEU A 70 -10.63 -15.49 -8.41
C LEU A 70 -9.35 -14.86 -7.85
N THR A 71 -8.48 -15.68 -7.28
CA THR A 71 -7.22 -15.20 -6.69
C THR A 71 -6.25 -14.68 -7.75
N LEU A 72 -6.27 -15.24 -8.97
CA LEU A 72 -5.54 -14.70 -10.11
C LEU A 72 -6.06 -13.32 -10.54
N VAL A 73 -7.37 -13.13 -10.59
CA VAL A 73 -8.02 -11.83 -10.84
C VAL A 73 -7.59 -10.82 -9.74
N TYR A 74 -7.57 -11.25 -8.47
CA TYR A 74 -7.05 -10.40 -7.38
C TYR A 74 -5.58 -10.04 -7.58
N ALA A 75 -4.73 -10.99 -7.96
CA ALA A 75 -3.31 -10.77 -8.19
C ALA A 75 -3.02 -9.79 -9.33
N ALA A 76 -3.90 -9.67 -10.34
CA ALA A 76 -3.77 -8.67 -11.40
C ALA A 76 -3.72 -7.24 -10.85
N TYR A 77 -4.44 -6.95 -9.76
CA TYR A 77 -4.33 -5.69 -9.03
C TYR A 77 -2.92 -5.46 -8.47
N VAL A 78 -2.33 -6.48 -7.87
CA VAL A 78 -0.97 -6.41 -7.31
C VAL A 78 0.05 -6.13 -8.41
N VAL A 79 -0.08 -6.77 -9.57
CA VAL A 79 0.77 -6.53 -10.74
C VAL A 79 0.66 -5.08 -11.21
N GLY A 80 -0.57 -4.57 -11.34
CA GLY A 80 -0.81 -3.16 -11.70
C GLY A 80 -0.23 -2.17 -10.70
N LEU A 81 -0.44 -2.43 -9.41
CA LEU A 81 0.08 -1.61 -8.31
C LEU A 81 1.61 -1.55 -8.33
N LEU A 82 2.27 -2.70 -8.38
CA LEU A 82 3.74 -2.78 -8.41
C LEU A 82 4.31 -2.12 -9.67
N GLY A 83 3.72 -2.39 -10.84
CA GLY A 83 4.13 -1.75 -12.09
C GLY A 83 4.02 -0.23 -12.04
N ALA A 84 2.91 0.29 -11.51
CA ALA A 84 2.72 1.73 -11.35
C ALA A 84 3.72 2.35 -10.36
N LEU A 85 4.01 1.68 -9.23
CA LEU A 85 4.97 2.18 -8.24
C LEU A 85 6.38 2.34 -8.81
N LEU A 86 6.77 1.51 -9.79
CA LEU A 86 8.09 1.61 -10.44
C LEU A 86 8.22 2.87 -11.30
N VAL A 87 7.12 3.37 -11.86
CA VAL A 87 7.11 4.45 -12.88
C VAL A 87 6.50 5.73 -12.33
N ALA A 88 5.39 5.65 -11.60
CA ALA A 88 4.58 6.81 -11.22
C ALA A 88 5.33 7.80 -10.32
N GLY A 89 6.24 7.32 -9.47
CA GLY A 89 7.09 8.18 -8.63
C GLY A 89 8.00 9.07 -9.48
N VAL A 90 8.73 8.46 -10.42
CA VAL A 90 9.63 9.19 -11.33
C VAL A 90 8.85 10.13 -12.26
N ALA A 91 7.72 9.65 -12.79
CA ALA A 91 6.84 10.45 -13.64
C ALA A 91 6.30 11.67 -12.88
N SER A 92 5.87 11.48 -11.64
CA SER A 92 5.35 12.54 -10.77
C SER A 92 6.42 13.59 -10.42
N ASP A 93 7.68 13.17 -10.22
CA ASP A 93 8.78 14.09 -9.94
C ASP A 93 9.21 14.89 -11.18
N ARG A 94 9.12 14.29 -12.39
CA ARG A 94 9.51 14.93 -13.66
C ARG A 94 8.41 15.78 -14.28
N LEU A 95 7.19 15.27 -14.34
CA LEU A 95 6.06 15.88 -15.03
C LEU A 95 5.20 16.75 -14.11
N GLY A 96 5.30 16.53 -12.80
CA GLY A 96 4.42 17.12 -11.80
C GLY A 96 3.29 16.17 -11.35
N ARG A 97 2.56 16.58 -10.33
CA ARG A 97 1.55 15.72 -9.67
C ARG A 97 0.29 15.54 -10.53
N LYS A 98 -0.22 16.63 -11.17
CA LYS A 98 -1.44 16.57 -12.00
C LYS A 98 -1.34 15.63 -13.21
N PRO A 99 -0.27 15.66 -14.03
CA PRO A 99 -0.12 14.78 -15.19
C PRO A 99 -0.10 13.29 -14.86
N VAL A 100 0.11 12.92 -13.58
CA VAL A 100 0.05 11.54 -13.11
C VAL A 100 -1.30 11.21 -12.49
N LEU A 101 -1.86 12.13 -11.68
CA LEU A 101 -3.14 11.91 -10.98
C LEU A 101 -4.35 11.91 -11.93
N VAL A 102 -4.37 12.80 -12.94
CA VAL A 102 -5.51 12.87 -13.87
C VAL A 102 -5.66 11.56 -14.66
N PRO A 103 -4.63 11.02 -15.32
CA PRO A 103 -4.74 9.71 -15.97
C PRO A 103 -5.08 8.58 -14.99
N ALA A 104 -4.56 8.61 -13.75
CA ALA A 104 -4.89 7.60 -12.75
C ALA A 104 -6.39 7.59 -12.40
N LEU A 105 -7.00 8.77 -12.20
CA LEU A 105 -8.43 8.90 -11.94
C LEU A 105 -9.27 8.47 -13.15
N LEU A 106 -8.86 8.82 -14.36
CA LEU A 106 -9.51 8.37 -15.59
C LEU A 106 -9.42 6.85 -15.75
N LEU A 107 -8.27 6.24 -15.48
CA LEU A 107 -8.12 4.77 -15.45
C LEU A 107 -9.03 4.13 -14.40
N GLY A 108 -9.18 4.74 -13.23
CA GLY A 108 -10.14 4.30 -12.21
C GLY A 108 -11.59 4.34 -12.71
N ILE A 109 -12.00 5.42 -13.41
CA ILE A 109 -13.34 5.52 -14.00
C ILE A 109 -13.53 4.45 -15.09
N VAL A 110 -12.55 4.22 -15.95
CA VAL A 110 -12.59 3.15 -16.95
C VAL A 110 -12.70 1.78 -16.26
N ALA A 111 -11.95 1.55 -15.18
CA ALA A 111 -12.08 0.31 -14.41
C ALA A 111 -13.50 0.12 -13.85
N CYS A 112 -14.14 1.19 -13.33
CA CYS A 112 -15.53 1.13 -12.88
C CYS A 112 -16.49 0.71 -14.01
N LEU A 113 -16.33 1.27 -15.21
CA LEU A 113 -17.15 0.89 -16.36
C LEU A 113 -16.96 -0.58 -16.75
N VAL A 114 -15.70 -1.06 -16.73
CA VAL A 114 -15.41 -2.47 -17.01
C VAL A 114 -15.99 -3.39 -15.92
N TYR A 115 -15.89 -3.04 -14.63
CA TYR A 115 -16.50 -3.82 -13.55
C TYR A 115 -18.03 -3.87 -13.63
N ALA A 116 -18.67 -2.75 -13.96
CA ALA A 116 -20.11 -2.65 -14.03
C ALA A 116 -20.70 -3.57 -15.12
N THR A 117 -19.95 -3.77 -16.21
CA THR A 117 -20.40 -4.51 -17.40
C THR A 117 -19.63 -5.79 -17.66
N ALA A 118 -18.75 -6.24 -16.75
CA ALA A 118 -17.78 -7.31 -16.96
C ALA A 118 -18.39 -8.58 -17.57
N PRO A 119 -18.17 -8.84 -18.87
CA PRO A 119 -18.76 -10.00 -19.57
C PRO A 119 -17.90 -11.26 -19.44
N SER A 120 -16.70 -11.16 -18.85
CA SER A 120 -15.74 -12.26 -18.78
C SER A 120 -14.73 -12.08 -17.66
N VAL A 121 -14.08 -13.18 -17.28
CA VAL A 121 -12.96 -13.18 -16.32
C VAL A 121 -11.81 -12.27 -16.77
N ALA A 122 -11.51 -12.24 -18.07
CA ALA A 122 -10.47 -11.37 -18.62
C ALA A 122 -10.80 -9.88 -18.42
N ALA A 123 -12.08 -9.50 -18.56
CA ALA A 123 -12.52 -8.13 -18.26
C ALA A 123 -12.35 -7.80 -16.79
N LEU A 124 -12.67 -8.71 -15.86
CA LEU A 124 -12.43 -8.52 -14.42
C LEU A 124 -10.95 -8.37 -14.11
N ALA A 125 -10.09 -9.21 -14.70
CA ALA A 125 -8.65 -9.11 -14.53
C ALA A 125 -8.10 -7.79 -15.08
N ALA A 126 -8.60 -7.32 -16.23
CA ALA A 126 -8.24 -6.01 -16.79
C ALA A 126 -8.68 -4.86 -15.87
N ALA A 127 -9.91 -4.89 -15.35
CA ALA A 127 -10.40 -3.89 -14.39
C ALA A 127 -9.55 -3.87 -13.12
N ARG A 128 -9.13 -5.04 -12.61
CA ARG A 128 -8.22 -5.17 -11.47
C ARG A 128 -6.84 -4.58 -11.76
N LEU A 129 -6.29 -4.88 -12.94
CA LEU A 129 -5.00 -4.32 -13.38
C LEU A 129 -5.06 -2.78 -13.45
N LEU A 130 -6.11 -2.23 -14.08
CA LEU A 130 -6.32 -0.78 -14.19
C LEU A 130 -6.48 -0.14 -12.81
N THR A 131 -7.25 -0.75 -11.91
CA THR A 131 -7.39 -0.31 -10.52
C THR A 131 -6.06 -0.31 -9.79
N GLY A 132 -5.24 -1.36 -9.98
CA GLY A 132 -3.90 -1.44 -9.41
C GLY A 132 -2.98 -0.31 -9.91
N ILE A 133 -2.97 -0.04 -11.21
CA ILE A 133 -2.20 1.05 -11.81
C ILE A 133 -2.66 2.41 -11.24
N ALA A 134 -3.96 2.65 -11.19
CA ALA A 134 -4.54 3.87 -10.65
C ALA A 134 -4.18 4.10 -9.18
N THR A 135 -4.31 3.04 -8.36
CA THR A 135 -3.97 3.09 -6.93
C THR A 135 -2.47 3.31 -6.71
N GLY A 136 -1.59 2.65 -7.49
CA GLY A 136 -0.14 2.85 -7.40
C GLY A 136 0.29 4.28 -7.75
N ALA A 137 -0.38 4.89 -8.73
CA ALA A 137 -0.17 6.29 -9.06
C ALA A 137 -0.68 7.22 -7.93
N ALA A 138 -1.80 6.90 -7.28
CA ALA A 138 -2.30 7.62 -6.11
C ALA A 138 -1.34 7.56 -4.92
N VAL A 139 -0.76 6.39 -4.65
CA VAL A 139 0.26 6.22 -3.60
C VAL A 139 1.48 7.08 -3.88
N SER A 140 1.93 7.15 -5.13
CA SER A 140 3.13 7.92 -5.49
C SER A 140 2.83 9.42 -5.59
N ALA A 141 1.95 9.83 -6.52
CA ALA A 141 1.71 11.23 -6.84
C ALA A 141 0.70 11.89 -5.89
N GLY A 142 -0.31 11.12 -5.44
CA GLY A 142 -1.36 11.62 -4.55
C GLY A 142 -0.84 11.95 -3.16
N MET A 143 -0.13 11.01 -2.53
CA MET A 143 0.47 11.24 -1.21
C MET A 143 1.52 12.36 -1.24
N ALA A 144 2.29 12.47 -2.33
CA ALA A 144 3.23 13.57 -2.51
C ALA A 144 2.49 14.91 -2.65
N ALA A 145 1.38 14.98 -3.41
CA ALA A 145 0.58 16.19 -3.56
C ALA A 145 0.00 16.68 -2.22
N VAL A 146 -0.50 15.77 -1.38
CA VAL A 146 -0.99 16.09 -0.02
C VAL A 146 0.13 16.66 0.84
N THR A 147 1.31 16.03 0.80
CA THR A 147 2.48 16.45 1.58
C THR A 147 3.00 17.81 1.12
N ASP A 148 3.07 18.04 -0.19
CA ASP A 148 3.53 19.30 -0.79
C ASP A 148 2.59 20.46 -0.40
N LEU A 149 1.26 20.25 -0.45
CA LEU A 149 0.26 21.25 -0.03
C LEU A 149 0.21 21.47 1.48
N ALA A 150 0.60 20.49 2.28
CA ALA A 150 0.69 20.68 3.71
C ALA A 150 1.84 21.62 4.13
N ALA A 151 2.73 22.00 3.23
CA ALA A 151 3.81 22.99 3.44
C ALA A 151 4.60 22.77 4.75
N GLY A 152 5.08 21.56 4.99
CA GLY A 152 5.87 21.19 6.17
C GLY A 152 5.06 20.99 7.47
N ARG A 153 3.73 21.13 7.44
CA ARG A 153 2.89 20.77 8.58
C ARG A 153 2.93 19.26 8.81
N ALA A 154 3.09 18.84 10.07
CA ALA A 154 3.04 17.42 10.45
C ALA A 154 1.71 16.70 10.06
N LEU A 155 0.66 17.49 9.72
CA LEU A 155 -0.65 17.00 9.27
C LEU A 155 -0.62 16.35 7.87
N GLY A 156 0.29 16.73 6.97
CA GLY A 156 0.30 16.24 5.59
C GLY A 156 0.45 14.72 5.50
N PRO A 157 1.54 14.13 6.01
CA PRO A 157 1.72 12.67 6.01
C PRO A 157 0.62 11.93 6.78
N LEU A 158 0.10 12.53 7.86
CA LEU A 158 -0.99 11.96 8.65
C LEU A 158 -2.28 11.88 7.84
N LEU A 159 -2.68 12.97 7.17
CA LEU A 159 -3.89 13.01 6.33
C LEU A 159 -3.77 12.07 5.14
N ALA A 160 -2.60 12.01 4.49
CA ALA A 160 -2.36 11.11 3.37
C ALA A 160 -2.52 9.64 3.79
N SER A 161 -1.90 9.22 4.89
CA SER A 161 -2.00 7.85 5.39
C SER A 161 -3.40 7.51 5.92
N THR A 162 -4.03 8.42 6.64
CA THR A 162 -5.41 8.24 7.13
C THR A 162 -6.40 8.14 5.97
N GLY A 163 -6.27 9.00 4.95
CA GLY A 163 -7.09 8.94 3.75
C GLY A 163 -6.97 7.60 3.01
N MET A 164 -5.75 7.09 2.87
CA MET A 164 -5.49 5.78 2.28
C MET A 164 -6.22 4.65 3.02
N VAL A 165 -6.09 4.61 4.35
CA VAL A 165 -6.70 3.56 5.18
C VAL A 165 -8.22 3.67 5.21
N LEU A 166 -8.74 4.90 5.38
CA LEU A 166 -10.19 5.14 5.35
C LEU A 166 -10.78 4.73 4.00
N GLY A 167 -10.16 5.11 2.89
CA GLY A 167 -10.59 4.69 1.57
C GLY A 167 -10.60 3.17 1.44
N ALA A 168 -9.48 2.50 1.80
CA ALA A 168 -9.36 1.06 1.70
C ALA A 168 -10.40 0.29 2.53
N GLY A 169 -10.82 0.83 3.68
CA GLY A 169 -11.82 0.21 4.55
C GLY A 169 -13.26 0.58 4.18
N ILE A 170 -13.51 1.84 3.79
CA ILE A 170 -14.86 2.31 3.42
C ILE A 170 -15.33 1.65 2.11
N GLY A 171 -14.43 1.43 1.14
CA GLY A 171 -14.77 0.84 -0.15
C GLY A 171 -15.55 -0.47 -0.04
N PRO A 172 -15.02 -1.49 0.65
CA PRO A 172 -15.72 -2.75 0.83
C PRO A 172 -17.04 -2.62 1.59
N VAL A 173 -17.13 -1.73 2.58
CA VAL A 173 -18.38 -1.49 3.31
C VAL A 173 -19.43 -0.86 2.41
N LEU A 174 -19.04 0.19 1.69
CA LEU A 174 -19.92 0.87 0.73
C LEU A 174 -20.43 -0.12 -0.33
N ALA A 175 -19.52 -0.87 -0.93
CA ALA A 175 -19.85 -1.87 -1.93
C ALA A 175 -20.73 -3.00 -1.36
N GLY A 176 -20.41 -3.48 -0.15
CA GLY A 176 -21.19 -4.49 0.55
C GLY A 176 -22.63 -4.05 0.81
N VAL A 177 -22.79 -2.86 1.40
CA VAL A 177 -24.13 -2.30 1.70
C VAL A 177 -24.92 -2.02 0.43
N LEU A 178 -24.34 -1.34 -0.55
CA LEU A 178 -25.03 -1.04 -1.83
C LEU A 178 -25.43 -2.30 -2.57
N SER A 179 -24.58 -3.35 -2.52
CA SER A 179 -24.88 -4.60 -3.20
C SER A 179 -26.01 -5.41 -2.56
N GLU A 180 -26.33 -5.16 -1.28
CA GLU A 180 -27.47 -5.80 -0.57
C GLU A 180 -28.76 -4.98 -0.70
N THR A 181 -28.65 -3.66 -0.86
CA THR A 181 -29.81 -2.75 -0.77
C THR A 181 -30.28 -2.22 -2.12
N ALA A 182 -29.41 -2.23 -3.14
CA ALA A 182 -29.71 -1.63 -4.43
C ALA A 182 -29.86 -2.68 -5.55
N PRO A 183 -30.69 -2.41 -6.58
CA PRO A 183 -30.79 -3.28 -7.75
C PRO A 183 -29.48 -3.25 -8.57
N ALA A 184 -29.24 -4.30 -9.37
CA ALA A 184 -28.08 -4.44 -10.24
C ALA A 184 -26.77 -4.13 -9.50
N PRO A 185 -26.35 -4.95 -8.51
CA PRO A 185 -25.33 -4.61 -7.52
C PRO A 185 -23.99 -4.14 -8.13
N THR A 186 -23.53 -4.77 -9.21
CA THR A 186 -22.28 -4.38 -9.87
C THR A 186 -22.38 -3.00 -10.53
N VAL A 187 -23.49 -2.73 -11.23
CA VAL A 187 -23.73 -1.42 -11.89
C VAL A 187 -23.85 -0.31 -10.87
N THR A 188 -24.64 -0.54 -9.80
CA THR A 188 -24.86 0.47 -8.77
C THR A 188 -23.58 0.80 -8.01
N VAL A 189 -22.84 -0.20 -7.55
CA VAL A 189 -21.59 0.01 -6.82
C VAL A 189 -20.59 0.78 -7.67
N PHE A 190 -20.29 0.31 -8.87
CA PHE A 190 -19.28 0.96 -9.70
C PHE A 190 -19.77 2.25 -10.36
N GLY A 191 -21.09 2.45 -10.49
CA GLY A 191 -21.68 3.74 -10.85
C GLY A 191 -21.40 4.81 -9.77
N VAL A 192 -21.66 4.47 -8.50
CA VAL A 192 -21.34 5.34 -7.36
C VAL A 192 -19.83 5.63 -7.27
N GLU A 193 -18.99 4.60 -7.43
CA GLU A 193 -17.53 4.75 -7.44
C GLU A 193 -17.06 5.68 -8.59
N ALA A 194 -17.63 5.54 -9.79
CA ALA A 194 -17.32 6.42 -10.92
C ALA A 194 -17.68 7.88 -10.62
N VAL A 195 -18.79 8.13 -9.93
CA VAL A 195 -19.18 9.48 -9.49
C VAL A 195 -18.19 10.02 -8.45
N LEU A 196 -17.77 9.22 -7.45
CA LEU A 196 -16.76 9.63 -6.47
C LEU A 196 -15.44 10.00 -7.16
N LEU A 197 -14.98 9.17 -8.12
CA LEU A 197 -13.78 9.45 -8.90
C LEU A 197 -13.92 10.68 -9.80
N ALA A 198 -15.09 10.94 -10.37
CA ALA A 198 -15.36 12.15 -11.15
C ALA A 198 -15.29 13.41 -10.27
N THR A 199 -15.81 13.37 -9.03
CA THR A 199 -15.62 14.46 -8.06
C THR A 199 -14.15 14.67 -7.70
N ALA A 200 -13.39 13.58 -7.52
CA ALA A 200 -11.95 13.64 -7.27
C ALA A 200 -11.18 14.24 -8.46
N LEU A 201 -11.58 13.89 -9.68
CA LEU A 201 -11.02 14.46 -10.91
C LEU A 201 -11.29 15.97 -11.00
N ALA A 202 -12.52 16.40 -10.69
CA ALA A 202 -12.89 17.83 -10.63
C ALA A 202 -12.07 18.59 -9.58
N VAL A 203 -11.81 17.97 -8.41
CA VAL A 203 -10.94 18.53 -7.38
C VAL A 203 -9.52 18.69 -7.91
N VAL A 204 -8.90 17.65 -8.48
CA VAL A 204 -7.54 17.72 -9.03
C VAL A 204 -7.43 18.75 -10.15
N ALA A 205 -8.45 18.86 -11.02
CA ALA A 205 -8.46 19.85 -12.11
C ALA A 205 -8.39 21.28 -11.57
N ARG A 206 -9.10 21.57 -10.47
CA ARG A 206 -9.18 22.92 -9.85
C ARG A 206 -8.04 23.23 -8.88
N MET A 207 -7.29 22.22 -8.41
CA MET A 207 -6.23 22.44 -7.43
C MET A 207 -5.05 23.22 -8.02
N PRO A 208 -4.48 24.19 -7.28
CA PRO A 208 -3.26 24.89 -7.67
C PRO A 208 -2.02 24.02 -7.33
N LEU A 209 -1.89 22.84 -7.91
CA LEU A 209 -0.69 22.03 -7.73
C LEU A 209 0.47 22.64 -8.50
N PRO A 210 1.65 22.82 -7.89
CA PRO A 210 2.82 23.36 -8.57
C PRO A 210 3.18 22.51 -9.79
N ARG A 211 3.33 23.16 -10.94
CA ARG A 211 3.95 22.51 -12.10
C ARG A 211 5.43 22.39 -11.78
N SER A 212 5.99 21.18 -11.86
CA SER A 212 7.43 21.00 -11.78
C SER A 212 8.07 21.88 -12.84
N ARG A 213 8.93 22.84 -12.44
CA ARG A 213 9.73 23.59 -13.40
C ARG A 213 10.86 22.67 -13.86
N PRO A 214 10.88 22.24 -15.13
CA PRO A 214 11.97 21.40 -15.62
C PRO A 214 13.29 22.17 -15.43
N GLY A 215 14.21 21.66 -14.64
CA GLY A 215 15.60 22.08 -14.61
C GLY A 215 16.11 22.87 -13.41
N ARG A 216 15.28 23.49 -12.55
CA ARG A 216 15.78 24.26 -11.40
C ARG A 216 15.60 23.52 -10.07
N ASP A 217 14.44 22.91 -9.84
CA ASP A 217 14.13 22.20 -8.60
C ASP A 217 14.71 20.78 -8.59
N ALA A 218 14.85 20.16 -9.78
CA ALA A 218 15.51 18.86 -9.93
C ALA A 218 17.02 18.90 -9.61
N ARG A 219 17.69 20.04 -9.83
CA ARG A 219 19.11 20.23 -9.45
C ARG A 219 19.30 20.51 -7.98
N ALA A 220 18.34 21.12 -7.29
CA ALA A 220 18.40 21.40 -5.86
C ALA A 220 18.07 20.17 -5.00
N ALA A 221 17.27 19.22 -5.52
CA ALA A 221 16.87 18.00 -4.85
C ALA A 221 17.68 16.75 -5.25
N ALA A 222 18.55 16.85 -6.26
CA ALA A 222 19.38 15.72 -6.69
C ALA A 222 20.58 15.61 -5.73
N PRO A 223 20.72 14.50 -4.97
CA PRO A 223 22.00 14.21 -4.34
C PRO A 223 23.06 13.99 -5.44
N ALA A 224 24.27 14.49 -5.21
CA ALA A 224 25.39 14.58 -6.16
C ALA A 224 25.96 13.23 -6.68
N THR A 225 25.22 12.14 -6.57
CA THR A 225 25.60 10.79 -6.97
C THR A 225 24.56 10.07 -7.87
N ALA A 226 23.72 10.83 -8.61
CA ALA A 226 22.79 10.25 -9.57
C ALA A 226 23.53 9.82 -10.85
N GLY A 227 24.24 8.71 -10.79
CA GLY A 227 24.60 7.90 -11.96
C GLY A 227 23.36 7.22 -12.52
N SER A 228 22.70 7.84 -13.46
CA SER A 228 21.77 7.38 -14.51
C SER A 228 20.67 8.42 -14.78
N SER A 229 21.03 9.47 -15.46
CA SER A 229 20.17 10.61 -15.79
C SER A 229 19.12 10.36 -16.89
N GLY A 230 18.70 9.11 -17.10
CA GLY A 230 17.76 8.78 -18.17
C GLY A 230 16.63 7.82 -17.84
N SER A 231 16.70 7.03 -16.76
CA SER A 231 15.71 5.98 -16.51
C SER A 231 14.36 6.53 -16.00
N TRP A 232 13.25 6.07 -16.61
CA TRP A 232 11.87 6.32 -16.18
C TRP A 232 11.40 5.27 -15.13
N VAL A 233 12.22 4.27 -14.88
CA VAL A 233 11.92 3.16 -13.97
C VAL A 233 12.89 3.21 -12.80
N ARG A 234 12.37 3.23 -11.58
CA ARG A 234 13.16 3.09 -10.36
C ARG A 234 13.03 1.68 -9.83
N LEU A 235 14.05 0.86 -10.08
CA LEU A 235 14.06 -0.51 -9.60
C LEU A 235 14.22 -0.56 -8.08
N PRO A 236 13.41 -1.38 -7.38
CA PRO A 236 13.58 -1.63 -5.96
C PRO A 236 14.97 -2.25 -5.70
N ALA A 237 15.78 -1.60 -4.89
CA ALA A 237 17.12 -2.08 -4.61
C ALA A 237 17.57 -1.72 -3.18
N VAL A 238 18.35 -2.60 -2.58
CA VAL A 238 18.97 -2.38 -1.27
C VAL A 238 20.48 -2.59 -1.40
N PRO A 239 21.31 -1.71 -0.79
CA PRO A 239 22.75 -1.93 -0.74
C PRO A 239 23.08 -3.32 -0.16
N ARG A 240 24.14 -3.95 -0.66
CA ARG A 240 24.53 -5.29 -0.21
C ARG A 240 24.67 -5.40 1.30
N ALA A 241 25.21 -4.38 1.95
CA ALA A 241 25.34 -4.30 3.42
C ALA A 241 24.00 -4.33 4.17
N ASN A 242 22.90 -3.85 3.54
CA ASN A 242 21.58 -3.74 4.15
C ASN A 242 20.62 -4.88 3.77
N ARG A 243 21.06 -5.88 3.01
CA ARG A 243 20.22 -7.02 2.61
C ARG A 243 19.68 -7.81 3.81
N ARG A 244 20.47 -7.91 4.88
CA ARG A 244 20.04 -8.53 6.14
C ARG A 244 18.85 -7.78 6.76
N HIS A 245 18.89 -6.45 6.77
CA HIS A 245 17.81 -5.62 7.32
C HIS A 245 16.53 -5.71 6.46
N LEU A 246 16.67 -5.79 5.13
CA LEU A 246 15.55 -6.08 4.25
C LEU A 246 14.94 -7.45 4.54
N ALA A 247 15.76 -8.48 4.71
CA ALA A 247 15.29 -9.83 5.04
C ALA A 247 14.54 -9.88 6.37
N LEU A 248 15.04 -9.20 7.42
CA LEU A 248 14.34 -9.07 8.70
C LEU A 248 13.01 -8.30 8.57
N GLY A 249 13.00 -7.21 7.81
CA GLY A 249 11.79 -6.46 7.52
C GLY A 249 10.74 -7.30 6.79
N LEU A 250 11.15 -8.04 5.75
CA LEU A 250 10.28 -8.96 5.01
C LEU A 250 9.79 -10.11 5.88
N ALA A 251 10.64 -10.68 6.74
CA ALA A 251 10.27 -11.75 7.65
C ALA A 251 9.12 -11.34 8.61
N GLY A 252 9.08 -10.06 9.02
CA GLY A 252 7.96 -9.54 9.80
C GLY A 252 6.76 -9.13 8.94
N PHE A 253 6.96 -8.54 7.76
CA PHE A 253 5.90 -7.94 6.97
C PHE A 253 5.17 -8.92 6.04
N ALA A 254 5.93 -9.79 5.33
CA ALA A 254 5.37 -10.59 4.26
C ALA A 254 4.33 -11.63 4.71
N PRO A 255 4.46 -12.34 5.85
CA PRO A 255 3.40 -13.24 6.31
C PRO A 255 2.11 -12.49 6.66
N GLY A 256 2.20 -11.34 7.32
CA GLY A 256 1.04 -10.54 7.71
C GLY A 256 0.26 -10.01 6.50
N ILE A 257 0.96 -9.45 5.49
CA ILE A 257 0.29 -8.96 4.27
C ILE A 257 -0.27 -10.12 3.43
N SER A 258 0.32 -11.31 3.47
CA SER A 258 -0.25 -12.50 2.81
C SER A 258 -1.55 -12.95 3.48
N ALA A 259 -1.62 -12.93 4.83
CA ALA A 259 -2.84 -13.23 5.56
C ALA A 259 -3.96 -12.22 5.24
N THR A 260 -3.66 -10.92 5.15
CA THR A 260 -4.66 -9.92 4.76
C THR A 260 -5.08 -10.04 3.30
N ALA A 261 -4.16 -10.37 2.39
CA ALA A 261 -4.48 -10.62 0.98
C ALA A 261 -5.42 -11.83 0.81
N PHE A 262 -5.21 -12.88 1.61
CA PHE A 262 -6.12 -14.03 1.67
C PHE A 262 -7.52 -13.62 2.13
N VAL A 263 -7.65 -12.84 3.20
CA VAL A 263 -8.93 -12.33 3.67
C VAL A 263 -9.64 -11.50 2.60
N LEU A 264 -8.91 -10.66 1.87
CA LEU A 264 -9.47 -9.80 0.81
C LEU A 264 -9.88 -10.60 -0.44
N SER A 265 -9.21 -11.70 -0.74
CA SER A 265 -9.51 -12.52 -1.93
C SER A 265 -10.54 -13.62 -1.65
N LEU A 266 -10.37 -14.40 -0.59
CA LEU A 266 -11.18 -15.59 -0.28
C LEU A 266 -12.09 -15.43 0.94
N GLY A 267 -11.99 -14.32 1.69
CA GLY A 267 -12.85 -14.06 2.87
C GLY A 267 -14.34 -14.17 2.58
N PRO A 268 -14.89 -13.56 1.51
CA PRO A 268 -16.29 -13.72 1.16
C PRO A 268 -16.68 -15.17 0.86
N SER A 269 -15.80 -15.93 0.20
CA SER A 269 -16.02 -17.36 -0.09
C SER A 269 -16.05 -18.22 1.19
N LEU A 270 -15.19 -17.87 2.18
CA LEU A 270 -15.22 -18.51 3.51
C LEU A 270 -16.53 -18.21 4.26
N LEU A 271 -17.01 -16.96 4.23
CA LEU A 271 -18.29 -16.60 4.84
C LEU A 271 -19.42 -17.45 4.28
N THR A 272 -19.48 -17.58 2.96
CA THR A 272 -20.52 -18.34 2.30
C THR A 272 -20.37 -19.85 2.55
N GLY A 273 -19.17 -20.38 2.45
CA GLY A 273 -18.90 -21.81 2.56
C GLY A 273 -18.97 -22.36 3.99
N LEU A 274 -18.53 -21.58 4.99
CA LEU A 274 -18.50 -22.04 6.39
C LEU A 274 -19.73 -21.65 7.19
N LEU A 275 -20.28 -20.46 6.93
CA LEU A 275 -21.37 -19.90 7.73
C LEU A 275 -22.71 -19.87 7.00
N GLY A 276 -22.72 -20.31 5.74
CA GLY A 276 -23.93 -20.31 4.92
C GLY A 276 -24.50 -18.91 4.65
N THR A 277 -23.71 -17.85 4.91
CA THR A 277 -24.16 -16.47 4.74
C THR A 277 -23.41 -15.79 3.60
N ALA A 278 -24.17 -15.32 2.61
CA ALA A 278 -23.65 -14.50 1.50
C ALA A 278 -23.72 -12.99 1.83
N ASN A 279 -23.79 -12.60 3.09
CA ASN A 279 -23.91 -11.22 3.50
C ASN A 279 -22.66 -10.40 3.13
N ARG A 280 -22.80 -9.60 2.07
CA ARG A 280 -21.71 -8.77 1.51
C ARG A 280 -21.37 -7.57 2.39
N ALA A 281 -22.35 -7.05 3.15
CA ALA A 281 -22.10 -5.99 4.12
C ALA A 281 -21.20 -6.49 5.27
N LEU A 282 -21.40 -7.74 5.73
CA LEU A 282 -20.52 -8.38 6.72
C LEU A 282 -19.10 -8.54 6.15
N ALA A 283 -18.96 -9.01 4.92
CA ALA A 283 -17.66 -9.12 4.26
C ALA A 283 -16.95 -7.75 4.17
N GLY A 284 -17.68 -6.70 3.82
CA GLY A 284 -17.17 -5.32 3.82
C GLY A 284 -16.75 -4.86 5.22
N GLY A 285 -17.56 -5.14 6.24
CA GLY A 285 -17.26 -4.83 7.64
C GLY A 285 -16.01 -5.52 8.15
N MET A 286 -15.77 -6.79 7.75
CA MET A 286 -14.53 -7.52 8.06
C MET A 286 -13.31 -6.81 7.46
N ALA A 287 -13.37 -6.39 6.21
CA ALA A 287 -12.28 -5.64 5.58
C ALA A 287 -12.01 -4.31 6.30
N LEU A 288 -13.05 -3.57 6.68
CA LEU A 288 -12.90 -2.34 7.46
C LEU A 288 -12.22 -2.61 8.81
N ALA A 289 -12.69 -3.61 9.55
CA ALA A 289 -12.11 -3.99 10.85
C ALA A 289 -10.62 -4.36 10.71
N MET A 290 -10.26 -5.07 9.65
CA MET A 290 -8.87 -5.41 9.31
C MET A 290 -8.00 -4.16 9.09
N PHE A 291 -8.46 -3.21 8.27
CA PHE A 291 -7.71 -2.00 7.99
C PHE A 291 -7.62 -1.06 9.20
N LEU A 292 -8.68 -0.97 10.00
CA LEU A 292 -8.66 -0.22 11.26
C LEU A 292 -7.69 -0.84 12.27
N SER A 293 -7.65 -2.16 12.38
CA SER A 293 -6.70 -2.88 13.23
C SER A 293 -5.26 -2.67 12.75
N ALA A 294 -4.99 -2.77 11.43
CA ALA A 294 -3.68 -2.52 10.86
C ALA A 294 -3.18 -1.11 11.16
N THR A 295 -4.06 -0.12 11.12
CA THR A 295 -3.71 1.26 11.44
C THR A 295 -3.59 1.46 12.95
N GLY A 296 -4.55 0.96 13.74
CA GLY A 296 -4.56 1.09 15.19
C GLY A 296 -3.27 0.55 15.85
N VAL A 297 -2.80 -0.61 15.39
CA VAL A 297 -1.56 -1.20 15.90
C VAL A 297 -0.33 -0.35 15.57
N GLN A 298 -0.29 0.31 14.41
CA GLN A 298 0.81 1.23 14.07
C GLN A 298 0.85 2.43 15.03
N PHE A 299 -0.30 2.93 15.46
CA PHE A 299 -0.36 3.98 16.49
C PHE A 299 0.06 3.47 17.87
N ALA A 300 -0.36 2.28 18.26
CA ALA A 300 -0.02 1.68 19.54
C ALA A 300 1.47 1.34 19.66
N LEU A 301 2.09 0.91 18.57
CA LEU A 301 3.48 0.42 18.53
C LEU A 301 4.49 1.47 18.03
N ARG A 302 4.20 2.78 18.13
CA ARG A 302 5.16 3.82 17.71
C ARG A 302 6.39 3.97 18.61
N ARG A 303 6.27 3.62 19.90
CA ARG A 303 7.32 3.81 20.92
C ARG A 303 8.23 2.60 21.14
N PRO A 304 7.76 1.36 21.05
CA PRO A 304 8.59 0.18 21.27
C PRO A 304 9.77 0.05 20.31
N ALA A 305 10.78 -0.71 20.72
CA ALA A 305 11.93 -1.04 19.87
C ALA A 305 11.46 -1.81 18.60
N VAL A 306 12.15 -1.58 17.48
CA VAL A 306 11.81 -2.21 16.18
C VAL A 306 11.72 -3.73 16.28
N ARG A 307 12.64 -4.34 17.04
CA ARG A 307 12.61 -5.78 17.31
C ARG A 307 11.29 -6.24 17.94
N THR A 308 10.80 -5.51 18.95
CA THR A 308 9.51 -5.81 19.60
C THR A 308 8.36 -5.69 18.62
N VAL A 309 8.35 -4.64 17.77
CA VAL A 309 7.31 -4.43 16.75
C VAL A 309 7.25 -5.60 15.77
N LEU A 310 8.42 -6.06 15.28
CA LEU A 310 8.50 -7.21 14.37
C LEU A 310 8.10 -8.53 15.04
N LEU A 311 8.41 -8.73 16.33
CA LEU A 311 7.96 -9.91 17.09
C LEU A 311 6.45 -9.89 17.30
N VAL A 312 5.88 -8.73 17.63
CA VAL A 312 4.41 -8.56 17.74
C VAL A 312 3.73 -8.87 16.41
N SER A 313 4.32 -8.44 15.29
CA SER A 313 3.81 -8.79 13.96
C SER A 313 3.75 -10.30 13.75
N GLY A 314 4.84 -11.01 14.05
CA GLY A 314 4.90 -12.46 13.94
C GLY A 314 3.86 -13.15 14.83
N ALA A 315 3.77 -12.75 16.11
CA ALA A 315 2.81 -13.30 17.06
C ALA A 315 1.35 -13.05 16.63
N ALA A 316 1.03 -11.83 16.19
CA ALA A 316 -0.31 -11.49 15.71
C ALA A 316 -0.68 -12.29 14.44
N THR A 317 0.26 -12.47 13.52
CA THR A 317 0.03 -13.26 12.29
C THR A 317 -0.16 -14.74 12.59
N VAL A 318 0.64 -15.34 13.49
CA VAL A 318 0.44 -16.73 13.95
C VAL A 318 -0.93 -16.88 14.60
N SER A 319 -1.28 -15.99 15.53
CA SER A 319 -2.60 -16.03 16.18
C SER A 319 -3.75 -15.84 15.18
N ALA A 320 -3.59 -14.98 14.16
CA ALA A 320 -4.56 -14.76 13.10
C ALA A 320 -4.84 -16.06 12.32
N THR A 321 -3.78 -16.75 11.91
CA THR A 321 -3.90 -17.97 11.11
C THR A 321 -4.42 -19.15 11.95
N LEU A 322 -4.04 -19.26 13.22
CA LEU A 322 -4.63 -20.24 14.14
C LEU A 322 -6.12 -19.98 14.37
N ALA A 323 -6.52 -18.72 14.53
CA ALA A 323 -7.93 -18.34 14.62
C ALA A 323 -8.69 -18.67 13.32
N LEU A 324 -8.07 -18.48 12.15
CA LEU A 324 -8.63 -18.90 10.87
C LEU A 324 -8.88 -20.41 10.82
N VAL A 325 -7.87 -21.21 11.18
CA VAL A 325 -7.99 -22.67 11.24
C VAL A 325 -9.10 -23.09 12.22
N THR A 326 -9.16 -22.45 13.39
CA THR A 326 -10.23 -22.69 14.36
C THR A 326 -11.60 -22.35 13.76
N ALA A 327 -11.75 -21.23 13.05
CA ALA A 327 -12.99 -20.86 12.40
C ALA A 327 -13.45 -21.90 11.37
N ILE A 328 -12.52 -22.43 10.57
CA ILE A 328 -12.78 -23.45 9.56
C ILE A 328 -13.32 -24.74 10.20
N HIS A 329 -12.70 -25.19 11.29
CA HIS A 329 -13.07 -26.46 11.93
C HIS A 329 -14.31 -26.35 12.83
N THR A 330 -14.60 -25.17 13.38
CA THR A 330 -15.76 -24.94 14.26
C THR A 330 -16.98 -24.39 13.54
N GLY A 331 -16.81 -23.85 12.31
CA GLY A 331 -17.89 -23.15 11.62
C GLY A 331 -18.35 -21.88 12.33
N ALA A 332 -17.53 -21.29 13.21
CA ALA A 332 -17.92 -20.17 14.06
C ALA A 332 -17.45 -18.81 13.50
N LEU A 333 -18.31 -17.81 13.60
CA LEU A 333 -18.01 -16.43 13.14
C LEU A 333 -16.97 -15.75 14.04
N ALA A 334 -17.01 -15.97 15.35
CA ALA A 334 -16.13 -15.26 16.29
C ALA A 334 -14.63 -15.48 16.04
N PRO A 335 -14.12 -16.73 15.87
CA PRO A 335 -12.72 -16.92 15.50
C PRO A 335 -12.39 -16.39 14.10
N LEU A 336 -13.33 -16.37 13.15
CA LEU A 336 -13.11 -15.75 11.85
C LEU A 336 -12.89 -14.22 11.98
N LEU A 337 -13.71 -13.53 12.77
CA LEU A 337 -13.54 -12.11 13.05
C LEU A 337 -12.22 -11.82 13.78
N ALA A 338 -11.88 -12.67 14.77
CA ALA A 338 -10.59 -12.57 15.47
C ALA A 338 -9.42 -12.73 14.50
N SER A 339 -9.50 -13.70 13.58
CA SER A 339 -8.50 -13.91 12.53
C SER A 339 -8.30 -12.64 11.69
N VAL A 340 -9.37 -12.01 11.24
CA VAL A 340 -9.35 -10.79 10.41
C VAL A 340 -8.68 -9.62 11.13
N VAL A 341 -9.05 -9.37 12.39
CA VAL A 341 -8.48 -8.28 13.20
C VAL A 341 -7.00 -8.54 13.49
N LEU A 342 -6.64 -9.77 13.85
CA LEU A 342 -5.25 -10.15 14.11
C LEU A 342 -4.38 -10.13 12.84
N ALA A 343 -4.93 -10.51 11.67
CA ALA A 343 -4.22 -10.40 10.39
C ALA A 343 -3.90 -8.94 10.05
N GLY A 344 -4.86 -8.02 10.26
CA GLY A 344 -4.64 -6.59 10.13
C GLY A 344 -3.55 -6.09 11.08
N ALA A 345 -3.61 -6.48 12.35
CA ALA A 345 -2.59 -6.12 13.35
C ALA A 345 -1.19 -6.64 12.95
N GLY A 346 -1.09 -7.89 12.49
CA GLY A 346 0.15 -8.49 12.02
C GLY A 346 0.74 -7.74 10.83
N GLN A 347 -0.07 -7.45 9.82
CA GLN A 347 0.35 -6.67 8.65
C GLN A 347 0.80 -5.26 9.05
N GLY A 348 0.01 -4.54 9.84
CA GLY A 348 0.29 -3.17 10.25
C GLY A 348 1.58 -3.07 11.08
N ALA A 349 1.79 -3.97 12.04
CA ALA A 349 3.01 -4.04 12.83
C ALA A 349 4.23 -4.39 11.97
N GLY A 350 4.10 -5.37 11.06
CA GLY A 350 5.17 -5.79 10.16
C GLY A 350 5.62 -4.67 9.23
N GLN A 351 4.67 -3.93 8.65
CA GLN A 351 4.94 -2.79 7.81
C GLN A 351 5.64 -1.67 8.58
N LEU A 352 5.13 -1.32 9.77
CA LEU A 352 5.75 -0.32 10.65
C LEU A 352 7.18 -0.72 11.01
N GLY A 353 7.40 -1.96 11.48
CA GLY A 353 8.70 -2.47 11.88
C GLY A 353 9.70 -2.51 10.73
N GLY A 354 9.28 -3.04 9.58
CA GLY A 354 10.11 -3.12 8.37
C GLY A 354 10.54 -1.76 7.84
N LEU A 355 9.59 -0.83 7.69
CA LEU A 355 9.88 0.54 7.24
C LEU A 355 10.77 1.30 8.23
N THR A 356 10.53 1.14 9.54
CA THR A 356 11.33 1.79 10.57
C THR A 356 12.75 1.23 10.58
N LEU A 357 12.92 -0.09 10.46
CA LEU A 357 14.22 -0.74 10.38
C LEU A 357 15.03 -0.19 9.19
N LEU A 358 14.43 -0.19 8.00
CA LEU A 358 15.10 0.31 6.79
C LEU A 358 15.40 1.81 6.86
N SER A 359 14.52 2.60 7.48
CA SER A 359 14.76 4.05 7.64
C SER A 359 15.91 4.37 8.59
N ARG A 360 16.22 3.51 9.55
CA ARG A 360 17.36 3.67 10.47
C ARG A 360 18.67 3.21 9.84
N GLU A 361 18.66 2.06 9.18
CA GLU A 361 19.87 1.34 8.74
C GLU A 361 20.31 1.72 7.32
N VAL A 362 19.39 2.17 6.45
CA VAL A 362 19.71 2.50 5.05
C VAL A 362 20.03 3.99 4.93
N PRO A 363 21.12 4.37 4.20
CA PRO A 363 21.46 5.75 3.93
C PRO A 363 20.29 6.54 3.34
N ALA A 364 20.10 7.80 3.75
CA ALA A 364 18.94 8.62 3.42
C ALA A 364 18.61 8.66 1.91
N HIS A 365 19.64 8.77 1.05
CA HIS A 365 19.49 8.82 -0.40
C HIS A 365 19.04 7.49 -1.06
N ARG A 366 19.08 6.36 -0.33
CA ARG A 366 18.66 5.02 -0.80
C ARG A 366 17.39 4.50 -0.10
N ARG A 367 16.82 5.23 0.87
CA ARG A 367 15.66 4.79 1.65
C ARG A 367 14.43 4.53 0.79
N ALA A 368 14.17 5.38 -0.19
CA ALA A 368 13.03 5.21 -1.09
C ALA A 368 13.10 3.89 -1.87
N GLU A 369 14.29 3.50 -2.36
CA GLU A 369 14.51 2.24 -3.06
C GLU A 369 14.36 1.03 -2.11
N ALA A 370 14.86 1.16 -0.87
CA ALA A 370 14.74 0.12 0.14
C ALA A 370 13.30 -0.12 0.58
N ASN A 371 12.52 0.96 0.78
CA ASN A 371 11.09 0.87 1.09
C ASN A 371 10.29 0.26 -0.07
N ALA A 372 10.65 0.61 -1.31
CA ALA A 372 10.07 -0.02 -2.49
C ALA A 372 10.40 -1.51 -2.55
N ALA A 373 11.63 -1.93 -2.18
CA ALA A 373 12.02 -3.33 -2.13
C ALA A 373 11.26 -4.12 -1.05
N LEU A 374 11.04 -3.53 0.12
CA LEU A 374 10.22 -4.12 1.18
C LEU A 374 8.77 -4.34 0.71
N ASN A 375 8.16 -3.30 0.15
CA ASN A 375 6.79 -3.39 -0.34
C ASN A 375 6.67 -4.39 -1.50
N ALA A 376 7.57 -4.34 -2.48
CA ALA A 376 7.57 -5.28 -3.61
C ALA A 376 7.70 -6.73 -3.14
N GLY A 377 8.63 -7.02 -2.23
CA GLY A 377 8.79 -8.37 -1.67
C GLY A 377 7.56 -8.85 -0.88
N GLY A 378 6.95 -7.97 -0.07
CA GLY A 378 5.71 -8.27 0.64
C GLY A 378 4.54 -8.52 -0.31
N TYR A 379 4.32 -7.65 -1.30
CA TYR A 379 3.22 -7.78 -2.26
C TYR A 379 3.39 -8.97 -3.22
N LEU A 380 4.63 -9.36 -3.57
CA LEU A 380 4.85 -10.57 -4.36
C LEU A 380 4.35 -11.81 -3.61
N LEU A 381 4.65 -11.95 -2.33
CA LEU A 381 4.14 -13.05 -1.50
C LEU A 381 2.64 -12.95 -1.27
N ALA A 382 2.12 -11.74 -1.03
CA ALA A 382 0.68 -11.46 -0.89
C ALA A 382 -0.12 -11.74 -2.17
N GLY A 383 0.50 -11.72 -3.34
CA GLY A 383 -0.10 -12.18 -4.59
C GLY A 383 0.06 -13.69 -4.78
N ALA A 384 1.26 -14.21 -4.62
CA ALA A 384 1.58 -15.60 -4.95
C ALA A 384 0.91 -16.63 -4.02
N LEU A 385 0.94 -16.40 -2.70
CA LEU A 385 0.39 -17.36 -1.73
C LEU A 385 -1.13 -17.54 -1.85
N PRO A 386 -1.96 -16.48 -1.92
CA PRO A 386 -3.40 -16.65 -2.16
C PRO A 386 -3.71 -17.26 -3.52
N VAL A 387 -2.92 -16.99 -4.57
CA VAL A 387 -3.10 -17.63 -5.88
C VAL A 387 -2.86 -19.14 -5.78
N ALA A 388 -1.77 -19.56 -5.14
CA ALA A 388 -1.50 -20.97 -4.91
C ALA A 388 -2.64 -21.64 -4.09
N ASP A 389 -3.13 -20.96 -3.06
CA ASP A 389 -4.24 -21.43 -2.23
C ASP A 389 -5.57 -21.51 -3.01
N GLY A 390 -5.84 -20.55 -3.87
CA GLY A 390 -7.04 -20.55 -4.70
C GLY A 390 -7.11 -21.78 -5.61
N TYR A 391 -6.00 -22.13 -6.29
CA TYR A 391 -5.92 -23.36 -7.10
C TYR A 391 -5.97 -24.62 -6.23
N LEU A 392 -5.35 -24.58 -5.05
CA LEU A 392 -5.45 -25.68 -4.09
C LEU A 392 -6.90 -25.86 -3.59
N SER A 393 -7.63 -24.77 -3.42
CA SER A 393 -9.05 -24.77 -3.06
C SER A 393 -9.92 -25.42 -4.14
N ASP A 394 -9.60 -25.20 -5.40
CA ASP A 394 -10.32 -25.86 -6.52
C ASP A 394 -10.05 -27.39 -6.55
N ALA A 395 -8.85 -27.82 -6.12
CA ALA A 395 -8.47 -29.23 -6.11
C ALA A 395 -8.90 -30.00 -4.84
N LEU A 396 -8.78 -29.40 -3.65
CA LEU A 396 -8.97 -30.07 -2.35
C LEU A 396 -10.20 -29.56 -1.57
N GLY A 397 -10.88 -28.55 -2.08
CA GLY A 397 -11.92 -27.83 -1.38
C GLY A 397 -11.37 -26.70 -0.50
N LEU A 398 -12.16 -25.63 -0.39
CA LEU A 398 -11.80 -24.40 0.33
C LEU A 398 -11.38 -24.61 1.78
N PRO A 399 -12.08 -25.47 2.62
CA PRO A 399 -11.67 -25.67 3.99
C PRO A 399 -10.28 -26.27 4.14
N THR A 400 -9.94 -27.28 3.34
CA THR A 400 -8.64 -27.95 3.37
C THR A 400 -7.53 -27.00 2.92
N ALA A 401 -7.72 -26.34 1.80
CA ALA A 401 -6.75 -25.39 1.25
C ALA A 401 -6.49 -24.22 2.24
N ALA A 402 -7.55 -23.59 2.73
CA ALA A 402 -7.43 -22.50 3.70
C ALA A 402 -6.75 -22.93 5.02
N THR A 403 -6.94 -24.18 5.45
CA THR A 403 -6.20 -24.75 6.60
C THR A 403 -4.71 -24.87 6.29
N LEU A 404 -4.36 -25.42 5.11
CA LEU A 404 -2.95 -25.54 4.68
C LEU A 404 -2.29 -24.17 4.51
N PHE A 405 -3.02 -23.21 3.92
CA PHE A 405 -2.56 -21.83 3.83
C PHE A 405 -2.29 -21.24 5.23
N GLY A 406 -3.25 -21.37 6.15
CA GLY A 406 -3.10 -20.87 7.50
C GLY A 406 -1.87 -21.45 8.22
N LEU A 407 -1.65 -22.77 8.12
CA LEU A 407 -0.47 -23.43 8.69
C LEU A 407 0.84 -23.00 8.02
N ALA A 408 0.85 -22.85 6.69
CA ALA A 408 2.02 -22.39 5.97
C ALA A 408 2.40 -20.95 6.35
N VAL A 409 1.42 -20.04 6.43
CA VAL A 409 1.66 -18.65 6.84
C VAL A 409 2.04 -18.57 8.33
N ALA A 410 1.45 -19.41 9.20
CA ALA A 410 1.88 -19.53 10.60
C ALA A 410 3.36 -19.95 10.71
N ALA A 411 3.77 -20.96 9.95
CA ALA A 411 5.15 -21.43 9.93
C ALA A 411 6.11 -20.34 9.42
N LEU A 412 5.75 -19.63 8.36
CA LEU A 412 6.52 -18.49 7.84
C LEU A 412 6.64 -17.36 8.86
N ALA A 413 5.54 -17.01 9.54
CA ALA A 413 5.52 -15.98 10.57
C ALA A 413 6.35 -16.37 11.80
N ALA A 414 6.23 -17.62 12.25
CA ALA A 414 7.02 -18.16 13.35
C ALA A 414 8.52 -18.20 13.03
N ALA A 415 8.89 -18.67 11.83
CA ALA A 415 10.26 -18.68 11.34
C ALA A 415 10.82 -17.24 11.24
N GLY A 416 10.01 -16.30 10.74
CA GLY A 416 10.35 -14.88 10.70
C GLY A 416 10.58 -14.29 12.07
N ALA A 417 9.68 -14.58 13.04
CA ALA A 417 9.83 -14.14 14.42
C ALA A 417 11.09 -14.75 15.09
N ALA A 418 11.37 -16.03 14.85
CA ALA A 418 12.59 -16.68 15.32
C ALA A 418 13.86 -16.04 14.74
N LEU A 419 13.84 -15.74 13.44
CA LEU A 419 14.95 -15.03 12.78
C LEU A 419 15.18 -13.64 13.41
N VAL A 420 14.11 -12.88 13.67
CA VAL A 420 14.17 -11.58 14.35
C VAL A 420 14.65 -11.74 15.80
N ALA A 421 14.21 -12.75 16.52
CA ALA A 421 14.63 -13.02 17.90
C ALA A 421 16.13 -13.33 18.00
N LEU A 422 16.65 -14.16 17.09
CA LEU A 422 18.04 -14.61 17.09
C LEU A 422 19.02 -13.57 16.55
N ARG A 423 18.63 -12.87 15.48
CA ARG A 423 19.53 -11.96 14.73
C ARG A 423 19.20 -10.48 14.90
N GLY A 424 18.09 -10.13 15.55
CA GLY A 424 17.63 -8.75 15.73
C GLY A 424 18.29 -8.02 16.93
N LYS A 425 19.38 -8.54 17.51
CA LYS A 425 20.09 -7.87 18.63
C LYS A 425 20.67 -6.51 18.20
N ASP A 426 20.96 -6.34 16.92
CA ASP A 426 21.51 -5.12 16.35
C ASP A 426 20.41 -4.11 15.93
N ALA A 427 19.15 -4.48 16.02
CA ALA A 427 17.98 -3.64 15.70
C ALA A 427 17.38 -2.96 16.96
N ARG A 428 18.26 -2.43 17.83
CA ARG A 428 17.88 -1.68 19.04
C ARG A 428 17.49 -0.23 18.73
#